data_d731a988a2b4a9d323186cfe08bc834d
#
_entry.id   d731a988a2b4a9d323186cfe08bc834d
#
_cell.length_a   1.000
_cell.length_b   1.000
_cell.length_c   1.000
_cell.angle_alpha   90.00
_cell.angle_beta   90.00
_cell.angle_gamma   90.00
#
_symmetry.space_group_name_H-M   'P 1'
#
loop_
_entity.id
_entity.type
_entity.pdbx_description
1 polymer ?
#
loop_
_entity_poly.entity_id
_entity_poly.type
_entity_poly.pdbx_seq_one_letter_code
_entity_poly.pdbx_strand_id
1 'polypeptide(L)'
;VGSEMCIRDSPKDIVKKLADIGGFGGFLPTNYGGSEIDFTSYGLMMQELERGDSSIRVLSSVQSLVMNTIYSLGSDDQKQKYLPKLASGELIGSFGMSEPNHGSDPSSMKSHYSEEKDCYIVNGSKMWIGHAPICDVAVIWAKSKSNKYAGFIVERSTEGFSTAKIEKKWSFRA
;
A
#
# COMPACT_ATOMS: atom_id res chain seq x y z
N VAL A 1 -1.40 -4.28 -29.36
CA VAL A 1 -0.81 -3.22 -28.53
C VAL A 1 -0.21 -3.94 -27.35
N GLY A 2 1.09 -4.06 -27.40
CA GLY A 2 1.80 -5.00 -26.55
C GLY A 2 1.74 -4.65 -25.08
N SER A 3 1.72 -5.68 -24.28
CA SER A 3 1.91 -5.73 -22.83
C SER A 3 3.20 -5.05 -22.34
N GLU A 4 3.90 -4.37 -23.21
CA GLU A 4 5.16 -3.67 -22.93
C GLU A 4 4.98 -2.27 -22.34
N MET A 5 3.75 -1.75 -22.38
CA MET A 5 3.40 -0.54 -21.64
C MET A 5 3.17 -0.78 -20.15
N CYS A 6 3.37 -2.01 -19.69
CA CYS A 6 3.38 -2.31 -18.27
C CYS A 6 4.60 -1.66 -17.64
N ILE A 7 4.44 -0.41 -17.20
CA ILE A 7 5.18 0.25 -16.10
C ILE A 7 6.64 -0.22 -15.97
N ARG A 8 7.33 -0.40 -17.08
CA ARG A 8 8.74 -0.78 -17.02
C ARG A 8 9.64 0.43 -16.81
N ASP A 9 9.22 1.60 -17.29
CA ASP A 9 10.15 2.71 -17.44
C ASP A 9 9.74 4.03 -16.79
N SER A 10 8.49 4.20 -16.30
CA SER A 10 8.08 5.41 -15.57
C SER A 10 6.86 5.20 -14.67
N PRO A 11 6.98 4.41 -13.60
CA PRO A 11 5.89 4.26 -12.63
C PRO A 11 5.41 5.63 -12.10
N LYS A 12 6.30 6.60 -11.99
CA LYS A 12 6.00 7.94 -11.47
C LYS A 12 5.02 8.73 -12.34
N ASP A 13 5.11 8.64 -13.68
CA ASP A 13 4.19 9.36 -14.55
C ASP A 13 2.76 8.81 -14.48
N ILE A 14 2.62 7.48 -14.35
CA ILE A 14 1.32 6.83 -14.20
C ILE A 14 0.74 7.12 -12.81
N VAL A 15 1.56 7.07 -11.76
CA VAL A 15 1.16 7.43 -10.40
C VAL A 15 0.59 8.85 -10.39
N LYS A 16 1.31 9.80 -11.00
CA LYS A 16 0.83 11.18 -11.06
C LYS A 16 -0.48 11.32 -11.83
N LYS A 17 -0.61 10.69 -13.00
CA LYS A 17 -1.84 10.71 -13.79
C LYS A 17 -3.02 10.11 -13.03
N LEU A 18 -2.81 9.03 -12.28
CA LEU A 18 -3.84 8.44 -11.44
C LEU A 18 -4.23 9.37 -10.29
N ALA A 19 -3.26 10.02 -9.64
CA ALA A 19 -3.53 11.01 -8.62
C ALA A 19 -4.36 12.18 -9.16
N ASP A 20 -3.99 12.73 -10.32
CA ASP A 20 -4.64 13.87 -10.95
C ASP A 20 -6.12 13.62 -11.30
N ILE A 21 -6.51 12.36 -11.53
CA ILE A 21 -7.91 11.96 -11.76
C ILE A 21 -8.63 11.46 -10.50
N GLY A 22 -8.03 11.61 -9.31
CA GLY A 22 -8.61 11.14 -8.04
C GLY A 22 -8.56 9.61 -7.86
N GLY A 23 -7.65 8.93 -8.55
CA GLY A 23 -7.52 7.47 -8.52
C GLY A 23 -7.00 6.89 -7.20
N PHE A 24 -6.57 7.72 -6.25
CA PHE A 24 -6.06 7.31 -4.95
C PHE A 24 -6.96 7.80 -3.82
N GLY A 25 -7.45 6.87 -3.00
CA GLY A 25 -8.21 7.20 -1.80
C GLY A 25 -9.46 8.04 -2.07
N GLY A 26 -10.10 7.90 -3.24
CA GLY A 26 -11.23 8.72 -3.65
C GLY A 26 -12.38 8.78 -2.64
N PHE A 27 -12.56 7.76 -1.83
CA PHE A 27 -13.54 7.70 -0.74
C PHE A 27 -13.14 8.47 0.53
N LEU A 28 -11.89 8.96 0.62
CA LEU A 28 -11.44 9.73 1.78
C LEU A 28 -11.97 11.17 1.75
N PRO A 29 -12.03 11.84 2.91
CA PRO A 29 -12.37 13.25 3.00
C PRO A 29 -11.43 14.14 2.19
N THR A 30 -11.98 15.25 1.69
CA THR A 30 -11.25 16.20 0.84
C THR A 30 -10.06 16.86 1.53
N ASN A 31 -10.12 17.04 2.86
CA ASN A 31 -9.00 17.58 3.65
C ASN A 31 -7.77 16.66 3.68
N TYR A 32 -7.90 15.41 3.24
CA TYR A 32 -6.80 14.45 3.07
C TYR A 32 -6.50 14.15 1.59
N GLY A 33 -7.10 14.92 0.67
CA GLY A 33 -6.91 14.75 -0.77
C GLY A 33 -7.83 13.72 -1.42
N GLY A 34 -8.83 13.21 -0.69
CA GLY A 34 -9.90 12.39 -1.25
C GLY A 34 -10.95 13.22 -2.00
N SER A 35 -11.96 12.55 -2.54
CA SER A 35 -13.07 13.16 -3.28
C SER A 35 -14.44 12.80 -2.69
N GLU A 36 -14.45 12.15 -1.53
CA GLU A 36 -15.66 11.73 -0.79
C GLU A 36 -16.64 10.89 -1.64
N ILE A 37 -16.14 10.17 -2.64
CA ILE A 37 -16.98 9.29 -3.46
C ILE A 37 -17.46 8.09 -2.63
N ASP A 38 -18.67 7.65 -2.90
CA ASP A 38 -19.22 6.44 -2.27
C ASP A 38 -18.51 5.16 -2.78
N PHE A 39 -18.65 4.06 -2.02
CA PHE A 39 -18.00 2.80 -2.37
C PHE A 39 -18.51 2.17 -3.67
N THR A 40 -19.73 2.48 -4.11
CA THR A 40 -20.23 2.01 -5.42
C THR A 40 -19.48 2.70 -6.55
N SER A 41 -19.36 4.02 -6.48
CA SER A 41 -18.58 4.83 -7.43
C SER A 41 -17.10 4.41 -7.45
N TYR A 42 -16.52 4.16 -6.27
CA TYR A 42 -15.17 3.62 -6.16
C TYR A 42 -15.05 2.25 -6.84
N GLY A 43 -16.01 1.35 -6.64
CA GLY A 43 -16.05 0.04 -7.29
C GLY A 43 -16.13 0.13 -8.82
N LEU A 44 -16.97 1.03 -9.35
CA LEU A 44 -17.07 1.28 -10.79
C LEU A 44 -15.75 1.84 -11.36
N MET A 45 -15.10 2.75 -10.66
CA MET A 45 -13.78 3.26 -11.04
C MET A 45 -12.75 2.12 -11.11
N MET A 46 -12.71 1.24 -10.10
CA MET A 46 -11.81 0.08 -10.09
C MET A 46 -12.09 -0.87 -11.25
N GLN A 47 -13.37 -1.08 -11.62
CA GLN A 47 -13.76 -1.89 -12.77
C GLN A 47 -13.24 -1.30 -14.09
N GLU A 48 -13.35 0.00 -14.28
CA GLU A 48 -12.86 0.64 -15.52
C GLU A 48 -11.32 0.64 -15.57
N LEU A 49 -10.64 0.83 -14.46
CA LEU A 49 -9.18 0.69 -14.40
C LEU A 49 -8.73 -0.74 -14.74
N GLU A 50 -9.44 -1.77 -14.23
CA GLU A 50 -9.17 -3.18 -14.55
C GLU A 50 -9.38 -3.49 -16.03
N ARG A 51 -10.41 -2.90 -16.67
CA ARG A 51 -10.65 -3.06 -18.11
C ARG A 51 -9.52 -2.47 -18.96
N GLY A 52 -8.88 -1.42 -18.46
CA GLY A 52 -7.72 -0.82 -19.11
C GLY A 52 -6.44 -1.62 -18.90
N ASP A 53 -6.05 -1.81 -17.64
CA ASP A 53 -4.85 -2.57 -17.25
C ASP A 53 -4.94 -3.00 -15.78
N SER A 54 -4.82 -4.29 -15.51
CA SER A 54 -4.86 -4.87 -14.16
C SER A 54 -3.77 -4.31 -13.23
N SER A 55 -2.60 -3.95 -13.76
CA SER A 55 -1.52 -3.40 -12.95
C SER A 55 -1.85 -1.97 -12.48
N ILE A 56 -2.51 -1.18 -13.33
CA ILE A 56 -2.99 0.17 -12.98
C ILE A 56 -4.07 0.08 -11.89
N ARG A 57 -5.00 -0.85 -12.01
CA ARG A 57 -5.98 -1.09 -10.97
C ARG A 57 -5.32 -1.52 -9.66
N VAL A 58 -4.32 -2.41 -9.68
CA VAL A 58 -3.56 -2.81 -8.48
C VAL A 58 -2.86 -1.60 -7.87
N LEU A 59 -2.23 -0.75 -8.69
CA LEU A 59 -1.59 0.47 -8.23
C LEU A 59 -2.58 1.36 -7.45
N SER A 60 -3.75 1.62 -8.03
CA SER A 60 -4.80 2.41 -7.38
C SER A 60 -5.32 1.74 -6.10
N SER A 61 -5.64 0.44 -6.15
CA SER A 61 -6.25 -0.25 -5.02
C SER A 61 -5.31 -0.42 -3.83
N VAL A 62 -4.03 -0.72 -4.04
CA VAL A 62 -3.06 -0.86 -2.95
C VAL A 62 -2.77 0.49 -2.31
N GLN A 63 -2.60 1.53 -3.12
CA GLN A 63 -2.44 2.90 -2.61
C GLN A 63 -3.62 3.30 -1.74
N SER A 64 -4.84 3.10 -2.24
CA SER A 64 -6.07 3.41 -1.51
C SER A 64 -6.25 2.57 -0.24
N LEU A 65 -5.81 1.30 -0.25
CA LEU A 65 -5.82 0.43 0.93
C LEU A 65 -4.90 0.95 2.04
N VAL A 66 -3.69 1.37 1.68
CA VAL A 66 -2.76 2.01 2.64
C VAL A 66 -3.38 3.28 3.22
N MET A 67 -3.94 4.13 2.36
CA MET A 67 -4.60 5.37 2.79
C MET A 67 -5.77 5.09 3.72
N ASN A 68 -6.64 4.14 3.39
CA ASN A 68 -7.78 3.76 4.24
C ASN A 68 -7.31 3.23 5.60
N THR A 69 -6.23 2.46 5.62
CA THR A 69 -5.67 1.92 6.86
C THR A 69 -5.16 3.04 7.77
N ILE A 70 -4.39 3.99 7.22
CA ILE A 70 -3.89 5.14 7.97
C ILE A 70 -5.06 6.03 8.43
N TYR A 71 -6.05 6.26 7.57
CA TYR A 71 -7.23 7.05 7.91
C TYR A 71 -8.03 6.44 9.07
N SER A 72 -8.25 5.14 9.03
CA SER A 72 -9.09 4.44 10.01
C SER A 72 -8.39 4.18 11.34
N LEU A 73 -7.07 3.95 11.34
CA LEU A 73 -6.33 3.43 12.49
C LEU A 73 -5.17 4.33 12.94
N GLY A 74 -4.73 5.26 12.10
CA GLY A 74 -3.62 6.16 12.41
C GLY A 74 -4.01 7.29 13.36
N SER A 75 -3.00 7.85 14.05
CA SER A 75 -3.16 9.09 14.80
C SER A 75 -3.40 10.27 13.84
N ASP A 76 -3.89 11.38 14.38
CA ASP A 76 -4.13 12.58 13.55
C ASP A 76 -2.83 13.12 12.95
N ASP A 77 -1.72 13.05 13.66
CA ASP A 77 -0.40 13.41 13.13
C ASP A 77 0.01 12.51 11.95
N GLN A 78 -0.24 11.20 12.05
CA GLN A 78 0.01 10.26 10.97
C GLN A 78 -0.87 10.54 9.76
N LYS A 79 -2.15 10.81 9.97
CA LYS A 79 -3.07 11.17 8.88
C LYS A 79 -2.61 12.43 8.16
N GLN A 80 -2.30 13.49 8.90
CA GLN A 80 -1.82 14.75 8.33
C GLN A 80 -0.47 14.60 7.60
N LYS A 81 0.42 13.79 8.14
CA LYS A 81 1.75 13.55 7.54
C LYS A 81 1.68 12.78 6.23
N TYR A 82 0.86 11.73 6.17
CA TYR A 82 0.94 10.75 5.06
C TYR A 82 -0.19 10.86 4.04
N LEU A 83 -1.45 11.11 4.47
CA LEU A 83 -2.58 11.00 3.55
C LEU A 83 -2.53 11.98 2.37
N PRO A 84 -2.24 13.28 2.55
CA PRO A 84 -2.17 14.21 1.42
C PRO A 84 -1.09 13.84 0.40
N LYS A 85 0.04 13.34 0.88
CA LYS A 85 1.16 12.93 0.03
C LYS A 85 0.89 11.63 -0.72
N LEU A 86 0.17 10.70 -0.09
CA LEU A 86 -0.29 9.47 -0.74
C LEU A 86 -1.37 9.79 -1.78
N ALA A 87 -2.30 10.71 -1.49
CA ALA A 87 -3.35 11.12 -2.42
C ALA A 87 -2.79 11.80 -3.67
N SER A 88 -1.79 12.67 -3.50
CA SER A 88 -1.12 13.36 -4.61
C SER A 88 -0.16 12.48 -5.42
N GLY A 89 0.13 11.25 -4.96
CA GLY A 89 1.15 10.39 -5.54
C GLY A 89 2.58 10.84 -5.28
N GLU A 90 2.81 11.80 -4.39
CA GLU A 90 4.15 12.17 -3.91
C GLU A 90 4.81 11.00 -3.19
N LEU A 91 4.03 10.25 -2.39
CA LEU A 91 4.46 9.01 -1.76
C LEU A 91 3.71 7.82 -2.34
N ILE A 92 4.43 6.72 -2.53
CA ILE A 92 3.86 5.43 -2.91
C ILE A 92 3.79 4.54 -1.69
N GLY A 93 2.58 4.02 -1.42
CA GLY A 93 2.30 3.15 -0.29
C GLY A 93 2.35 1.67 -0.67
N SER A 94 2.68 0.83 0.29
CA SER A 94 2.66 -0.63 0.19
C SER A 94 1.99 -1.24 1.42
N PHE A 95 1.30 -2.38 1.24
CA PHE A 95 0.52 -3.01 2.31
C PHE A 95 1.02 -4.43 2.58
N GLY A 96 1.82 -4.60 3.63
CA GLY A 96 2.49 -5.83 3.98
C GLY A 96 1.73 -6.66 5.02
N MET A 97 0.78 -7.50 4.56
CA MET A 97 0.07 -8.45 5.41
C MET A 97 0.49 -9.89 5.12
N SER A 98 0.36 -10.33 3.87
CA SER A 98 0.62 -11.73 3.47
C SER A 98 2.07 -12.13 3.68
N GLU A 99 2.28 -13.38 4.05
CA GLU A 99 3.59 -14.01 4.26
C GLU A 99 3.74 -15.23 3.36
N PRO A 100 4.97 -15.74 3.16
CA PRO A 100 5.19 -16.91 2.30
C PRO A 100 4.28 -18.12 2.63
N ASN A 101 4.01 -18.35 3.89
CA ASN A 101 3.22 -19.49 4.37
C ASN A 101 1.86 -19.09 4.97
N HIS A 102 1.50 -17.81 4.99
CA HIS A 102 0.28 -17.30 5.63
C HIS A 102 -0.38 -16.23 4.74
N GLY A 103 -1.19 -16.69 3.78
CA GLY A 103 -2.00 -15.85 2.91
C GLY A 103 -3.45 -15.78 3.38
N SER A 104 -4.20 -16.87 3.21
CA SER A 104 -5.62 -16.96 3.58
C SER A 104 -5.88 -16.96 5.09
N ASP A 105 -4.86 -17.28 5.88
CA ASP A 105 -4.90 -17.17 7.35
C ASP A 105 -3.86 -16.15 7.84
N PRO A 106 -4.16 -14.85 7.77
CA PRO A 106 -3.26 -13.81 8.26
C PRO A 106 -3.10 -13.83 9.78
N SER A 107 -4.02 -14.47 10.51
CA SER A 107 -3.92 -14.59 11.97
C SER A 107 -2.74 -15.45 12.42
N SER A 108 -2.32 -16.39 11.59
CA SER A 108 -1.15 -17.24 11.83
C SER A 108 0.20 -16.62 11.43
N MET A 109 0.21 -15.33 11.03
CA MET A 109 1.44 -14.65 10.61
C MET A 109 2.60 -14.87 11.59
N LYS A 110 3.81 -14.94 11.07
CA LYS A 110 5.05 -15.10 11.86
C LYS A 110 5.76 -13.78 12.11
N SER A 111 5.51 -12.75 11.30
CA SER A 111 6.02 -11.41 11.58
C SER A 111 5.61 -10.97 12.98
N HIS A 112 6.57 -10.53 13.75
CA HIS A 112 6.35 -10.18 15.15
C HIS A 112 7.01 -8.87 15.49
N TYR A 113 6.52 -8.25 16.56
CA TYR A 113 7.11 -7.04 17.11
C TYR A 113 7.34 -7.15 18.62
N SER A 114 8.35 -6.44 19.10
CA SER A 114 8.58 -6.14 20.52
C SER A 114 8.56 -4.64 20.74
N GLU A 115 8.08 -4.24 21.89
CA GLU A 115 8.12 -2.87 22.36
C GLU A 115 9.41 -2.67 23.18
N GLU A 116 10.23 -1.74 22.73
CA GLU A 116 11.40 -1.26 23.45
C GLU A 116 11.08 0.11 24.08
N LYS A 117 12.01 0.65 24.84
CA LYS A 117 11.77 1.87 25.63
C LYS A 117 11.24 3.05 24.79
N ASP A 118 11.78 3.28 23.60
CA ASP A 118 11.46 4.43 22.75
C ASP A 118 11.10 4.05 21.31
N CYS A 119 10.98 2.75 21.00
CA CYS A 119 10.68 2.27 19.64
C CYS A 119 10.03 0.88 19.64
N TYR A 120 9.60 0.46 18.46
CA TYR A 120 9.18 -0.91 18.21
C TYR A 120 10.18 -1.60 17.29
N ILE A 121 10.55 -2.83 17.63
CA ILE A 121 11.36 -3.67 16.74
C ILE A 121 10.44 -4.67 16.04
N VAL A 122 10.40 -4.60 14.71
CA VAL A 122 9.57 -5.46 13.88
C VAL A 122 10.45 -6.41 13.10
N ASN A 123 10.16 -7.72 13.21
CA ASN A 123 10.89 -8.77 12.48
C ASN A 123 9.93 -9.66 11.73
N GLY A 124 10.29 -10.01 10.50
CA GLY A 124 9.52 -10.91 9.66
C GLY A 124 9.77 -10.68 8.17
N SER A 125 9.04 -11.41 7.36
CA SER A 125 9.05 -11.23 5.91
C SER A 125 7.63 -11.31 5.36
N LYS A 126 7.36 -10.49 4.35
CA LYS A 126 6.09 -10.44 3.65
C LYS A 126 6.28 -10.88 2.21
N MET A 127 5.23 -11.41 1.59
CA MET A 127 5.29 -11.89 0.21
C MET A 127 4.03 -11.48 -0.56
N TRP A 128 4.18 -11.34 -1.88
CA TRP A 128 3.12 -10.89 -2.79
C TRP A 128 2.65 -9.46 -2.52
N ILE A 129 3.57 -8.61 -2.10
CA ILE A 129 3.24 -7.25 -1.69
C ILE A 129 3.35 -6.30 -2.89
N GLY A 130 2.21 -5.73 -3.29
CA GLY A 130 2.13 -4.72 -4.34
C GLY A 130 2.95 -3.49 -3.99
N HIS A 131 3.62 -2.92 -5.00
CA HIS A 131 4.47 -1.72 -4.91
C HIS A 131 5.73 -1.85 -4.04
N ALA A 132 5.98 -2.98 -3.38
CA ALA A 132 7.10 -3.12 -2.47
C ALA A 132 8.45 -2.63 -3.04
N PRO A 133 8.80 -2.88 -4.31
CA PRO A 133 10.06 -2.39 -4.88
C PRO A 133 10.15 -0.88 -5.02
N ILE A 134 9.02 -0.18 -5.11
CA ILE A 134 8.94 1.25 -5.42
C ILE A 134 8.31 2.09 -4.31
N CYS A 135 7.85 1.47 -3.21
CA CYS A 135 7.18 2.20 -2.14
C CYS A 135 8.13 3.13 -1.38
N ASP A 136 7.61 4.26 -0.97
CA ASP A 136 8.26 5.20 -0.05
C ASP A 136 7.90 4.87 1.39
N VAL A 137 6.70 4.32 1.59
CA VAL A 137 6.16 3.95 2.90
C VAL A 137 5.40 2.62 2.81
N ALA A 138 5.52 1.79 3.83
CA ALA A 138 4.79 0.52 3.92
C ALA A 138 4.01 0.44 5.24
N VAL A 139 2.77 -0.06 5.18
CA VAL A 139 2.05 -0.51 6.38
C VAL A 139 2.33 -1.99 6.57
N ILE A 140 3.10 -2.32 7.59
CA ILE A 140 3.53 -3.70 7.90
C ILE A 140 2.75 -4.22 9.10
N TRP A 141 2.03 -5.31 8.89
CA TRP A 141 1.29 -5.98 9.97
C TRP A 141 2.17 -7.02 10.68
N ALA A 142 2.19 -6.95 12.00
CA ALA A 142 2.90 -7.89 12.85
C ALA A 142 2.12 -8.16 14.13
N LYS A 143 2.50 -9.22 14.88
CA LYS A 143 1.87 -9.55 16.15
C LYS A 143 2.88 -9.55 17.30
N SER A 144 2.42 -9.20 18.48
CA SER A 144 3.22 -9.32 19.71
C SER A 144 3.30 -10.77 20.19
N LYS A 145 4.15 -11.03 21.18
CA LYS A 145 4.19 -12.33 21.88
C LYS A 145 2.84 -12.72 22.50
N SER A 146 2.01 -11.74 22.86
CA SER A 146 0.66 -11.96 23.41
C SER A 146 -0.43 -12.02 22.32
N ASN A 147 -0.06 -12.20 21.05
CA ASN A 147 -0.97 -12.26 19.89
C ASN A 147 -1.81 -10.97 19.66
N LYS A 148 -1.34 -9.83 20.08
CA LYS A 148 -1.94 -8.54 19.69
C LYS A 148 -1.39 -8.14 18.34
N TYR A 149 -2.29 -7.79 17.40
CA TYR A 149 -1.91 -7.36 16.05
C TYR A 149 -1.76 -5.84 16.02
N ALA A 150 -0.74 -5.37 15.31
CA ALA A 150 -0.51 -3.95 15.06
C ALA A 150 -0.01 -3.73 13.63
N GLY A 151 -0.40 -2.59 13.05
CA GLY A 151 0.12 -2.08 11.80
C GLY A 151 1.18 -1.01 12.07
N PHE A 152 2.34 -1.15 11.45
CA PHE A 152 3.46 -0.23 11.56
C PHE A 152 3.64 0.53 10.26
N ILE A 153 3.68 1.85 10.33
CA ILE A 153 4.07 2.68 9.20
C ILE A 153 5.59 2.70 9.15
N VAL A 154 6.16 2.07 8.13
CA VAL A 154 7.61 1.91 7.95
C VAL A 154 8.03 2.71 6.71
N GLU A 155 8.88 3.72 6.90
CA GLU A 155 9.44 4.49 5.80
C GLU A 155 10.55 3.70 5.10
N ARG A 156 10.77 3.97 3.81
CA ARG A 156 11.79 3.29 2.99
C ARG A 156 13.19 3.38 3.58
N SER A 157 13.49 4.47 4.26
CA SER A 157 14.78 4.73 4.90
C SER A 157 14.97 4.04 6.25
N THR A 158 13.95 3.36 6.77
CA THR A 158 14.04 2.66 8.06
C THR A 158 15.11 1.58 8.00
N GLU A 159 16.04 1.58 8.94
CA GLU A 159 17.11 0.59 9.03
C GLU A 159 16.53 -0.83 9.13
N GLY A 160 17.11 -1.76 8.36
CA GLY A 160 16.65 -3.14 8.28
C GLY A 160 15.45 -3.37 7.36
N PHE A 161 14.80 -2.32 6.82
CA PHE A 161 13.74 -2.50 5.82
C PHE A 161 14.33 -2.73 4.44
N SER A 162 13.95 -3.83 3.82
CA SER A 162 14.38 -4.16 2.45
C SER A 162 13.26 -4.79 1.65
N THR A 163 13.34 -4.65 0.33
CA THR A 163 12.36 -5.22 -0.60
C THR A 163 13.06 -5.88 -1.77
N ALA A 164 12.44 -6.93 -2.31
CA ALA A 164 12.91 -7.60 -3.52
C ALA A 164 11.78 -7.69 -4.54
N LYS A 165 12.13 -7.56 -5.81
CA LYS A 165 11.17 -7.73 -6.91
C LYS A 165 10.95 -9.21 -7.16
N ILE A 166 9.67 -9.60 -7.34
CA ILE A 166 9.31 -10.95 -7.78
C ILE A 166 9.33 -10.97 -9.30
N GLU A 167 10.32 -11.66 -9.86
CA GLU A 167 10.51 -11.78 -11.31
C GLU A 167 9.57 -12.84 -11.93
N LYS A 168 9.44 -12.79 -13.26
CA LYS A 168 8.75 -13.80 -14.08
C LYS A 168 7.26 -13.97 -13.75
N LYS A 169 6.60 -12.97 -13.19
CA LYS A 169 5.15 -12.98 -13.04
C LYS A 169 4.47 -12.87 -14.41
N TRP A 170 3.35 -13.58 -14.58
CA TRP A 170 2.53 -13.50 -15.79
C TRP A 170 1.79 -12.17 -15.91
N SER A 171 1.19 -11.70 -14.80
CA SER A 171 0.46 -10.43 -14.69
C SER A 171 0.77 -9.72 -13.37
N PHE A 172 0.08 -8.62 -13.09
CA PHE A 172 0.29 -7.82 -11.86
C PHE A 172 1.76 -7.47 -11.64
N ARG A 173 2.35 -6.87 -12.64
CA ARG A 173 3.78 -6.55 -12.64
C ARG A 173 4.12 -5.24 -11.94
N ALA A 174 3.09 -4.45 -11.55
CA ALA A 174 3.22 -3.24 -10.75
C ALA A 174 3.64 -3.55 -9.30
#